data_6c4b1e847b266fddd659de8e4fd43ded
#
_entry.id   6c4b1e847b266fddd659de8e4fd43ded
#
_cell.length_a   1.000
_cell.length_b   1.000
_cell.length_c   1.000
_cell.angle_alpha   90.00
_cell.angle_beta   90.00
_cell.angle_gamma   90.00
#
_symmetry.space_group_name_H-M   'P 1'
#
loop_
_entity.id
_entity.type
_entity.pdbx_description
1 polymer ?
#
loop_
_entity_poly.entity_id
_entity_poly.type
_entity_poly.pdbx_seq_one_letter_code
_entity_poly.pdbx_strand_id
1 'polypeptide(L)'
;MLRGAGLLTVALSTVALSSVAGCGQEGLSPSAARGRQVYLAQCVACHAMDPSKPGPVGPPVKGASRELLEAKLLKGTYPPGYTPRRPTAIMPPQPQVASDIAALADFLK
;
A
#
# COMPACT_ATOMS: atom_id res chain seq x y z
N MET A 1 -21.48 -71.05 4.25
CA MET A 1 -20.62 -70.12 5.06
C MET A 1 -19.81 -69.35 4.10
N LEU A 2 -20.25 -68.17 3.69
CA LEU A 2 -19.45 -67.23 2.86
C LEU A 2 -19.30 -65.90 3.61
N ARG A 3 -18.06 -65.58 3.99
CA ARG A 3 -17.69 -64.32 4.60
C ARG A 3 -17.37 -63.34 3.50
N GLY A 4 -18.20 -62.35 3.28
CA GLY A 4 -17.91 -61.20 2.42
C GLY A 4 -17.07 -60.20 3.14
N ALA A 5 -15.84 -59.95 2.67
CA ALA A 5 -15.01 -58.88 3.12
C ALA A 5 -15.34 -57.61 2.31
N GLY A 6 -15.98 -56.64 2.97
CA GLY A 6 -16.20 -55.32 2.39
C GLY A 6 -14.95 -54.46 2.47
N LEU A 7 -14.36 -54.09 1.32
CA LEU A 7 -13.34 -53.08 1.23
C LEU A 7 -13.98 -51.68 1.38
N LEU A 8 -13.65 -51.01 2.48
CA LEU A 8 -13.94 -49.59 2.62
C LEU A 8 -12.85 -48.78 1.85
N THR A 9 -13.21 -48.22 0.74
CA THR A 9 -12.38 -47.23 0.03
C THR A 9 -12.55 -45.87 0.69
N VAL A 10 -11.54 -45.44 1.42
CA VAL A 10 -11.47 -44.09 1.95
C VAL A 10 -11.01 -43.15 0.82
N ALA A 11 -11.95 -42.37 0.32
CA ALA A 11 -11.61 -41.29 -0.63
C ALA A 11 -10.96 -40.13 0.12
N LEU A 12 -9.65 -39.93 -0.11
CA LEU A 12 -8.95 -38.75 0.33
C LEU A 12 -9.40 -37.57 -0.55
N SER A 13 -10.25 -36.71 0.01
CA SER A 13 -10.57 -35.41 -0.63
C SER A 13 -9.41 -34.44 -0.42
N THR A 14 -8.63 -34.21 -1.47
CA THR A 14 -7.63 -33.15 -1.51
C THR A 14 -8.34 -31.81 -1.60
N VAL A 15 -8.34 -31.05 -0.50
CA VAL A 15 -8.77 -29.65 -0.49
C VAL A 15 -7.66 -28.85 -1.15
N ALA A 16 -7.89 -28.40 -2.39
CA ALA A 16 -7.03 -27.44 -3.05
C ALA A 16 -7.20 -26.08 -2.34
N LEU A 17 -6.17 -25.64 -1.63
CA LEU A 17 -6.09 -24.26 -1.17
C LEU A 17 -5.90 -23.35 -2.38
N SER A 18 -6.98 -22.72 -2.83
CA SER A 18 -6.91 -21.66 -3.82
C SER A 18 -6.27 -20.44 -3.16
N SER A 19 -5.01 -20.16 -3.51
CA SER A 19 -4.34 -18.91 -3.16
C SER A 19 -5.08 -17.77 -3.86
N VAL A 20 -5.85 -16.99 -3.10
CA VAL A 20 -6.44 -15.76 -3.61
C VAL A 20 -5.31 -14.75 -3.73
N ALA A 21 -4.74 -14.61 -4.93
CA ALA A 21 -3.85 -13.52 -5.24
C ALA A 21 -4.64 -12.21 -5.14
N GLY A 22 -4.25 -11.32 -4.20
CA GLY A 22 -4.92 -10.05 -3.99
C GLY A 22 -4.84 -9.18 -5.24
N CYS A 23 -5.99 -8.80 -5.83
CA CYS A 23 -6.06 -7.91 -6.98
C CYS A 23 -5.39 -6.56 -6.67
N GLY A 24 -4.46 -6.10 -7.56
CA GLY A 24 -3.82 -4.79 -7.50
C GLY A 24 -2.44 -4.73 -6.83
N GLN A 25 -1.88 -5.85 -6.40
CA GLN A 25 -0.52 -5.92 -5.84
C GLN A 25 0.47 -6.64 -6.76
N GLU A 26 0.00 -7.20 -7.87
CA GLU A 26 0.84 -7.88 -8.84
C GLU A 26 1.84 -6.89 -9.46
N GLY A 27 3.12 -7.28 -9.49
CA GLY A 27 4.21 -6.47 -10.02
C GLY A 27 4.81 -5.46 -9.03
N LEU A 28 4.25 -5.32 -7.80
CA LEU A 28 4.86 -4.51 -6.76
C LEU A 28 5.83 -5.34 -5.91
N SER A 29 6.94 -4.72 -5.49
CA SER A 29 7.77 -5.32 -4.44
C SER A 29 6.98 -5.43 -3.12
N PRO A 30 7.35 -6.30 -2.18
CA PRO A 30 6.69 -6.36 -0.86
C PRO A 30 6.64 -5.02 -0.14
N SER A 31 7.70 -4.22 -0.23
CA SER A 31 7.75 -2.87 0.33
C SER A 31 6.78 -1.93 -0.36
N ALA A 32 6.76 -1.89 -1.69
CA ALA A 32 5.82 -1.06 -2.45
C ALA A 32 4.36 -1.50 -2.22
N ALA A 33 4.10 -2.79 -2.08
CA ALA A 33 2.76 -3.31 -1.74
C ALA A 33 2.32 -2.83 -0.35
N ARG A 34 3.21 -2.85 0.64
CA ARG A 34 2.96 -2.26 1.96
C ARG A 34 2.70 -0.76 1.85
N GLY A 35 3.53 -0.04 1.12
CA GLY A 35 3.36 1.41 0.88
C GLY A 35 2.02 1.73 0.25
N ARG A 36 1.56 0.92 -0.72
CA ARG A 36 0.23 1.06 -1.31
C ARG A 36 -0.89 0.90 -0.29
N GLN A 37 -0.80 -0.09 0.60
CA GLN A 37 -1.79 -0.28 1.65
C GLN A 37 -1.87 0.94 2.57
N VAL A 38 -0.73 1.46 3.01
CA VAL A 38 -0.66 2.65 3.87
C VAL A 38 -1.21 3.87 3.13
N TYR A 39 -0.84 4.06 1.87
CA TYR A 39 -1.31 5.16 1.04
C TYR A 39 -2.84 5.16 0.92
N LEU A 40 -3.44 4.01 0.59
CA LEU A 40 -4.89 3.89 0.45
C LEU A 40 -5.63 4.11 1.78
N ALA A 41 -5.02 3.76 2.91
CA ALA A 41 -5.62 3.93 4.22
C ALA A 41 -5.49 5.36 4.77
N GLN A 42 -4.39 6.08 4.49
CA GLN A 42 -4.04 7.31 5.18
C GLN A 42 -4.00 8.56 4.28
N CYS A 43 -3.95 8.42 2.96
CA CYS A 43 -3.64 9.54 2.08
C CYS A 43 -4.77 9.92 1.13
N VAL A 44 -5.66 8.98 0.78
CA VAL A 44 -6.66 9.18 -0.29
C VAL A 44 -7.84 10.07 0.10
N ALA A 45 -7.96 10.46 1.36
CA ALA A 45 -8.94 11.48 1.75
C ALA A 45 -8.65 12.85 1.09
N CYS A 46 -7.38 13.14 0.83
CA CYS A 46 -6.92 14.41 0.24
C CYS A 46 -6.23 14.21 -1.11
N HIS A 47 -5.53 13.11 -1.31
CA HIS A 47 -4.86 12.75 -2.56
C HIS A 47 -5.68 11.74 -3.37
N ALA A 48 -5.47 11.69 -4.69
CA ALA A 48 -6.17 10.71 -5.52
C ALA A 48 -5.69 9.27 -5.23
N MET A 49 -6.54 8.28 -5.50
CA MET A 49 -6.16 6.86 -5.41
C MET A 49 -5.00 6.52 -6.36
N ASP A 50 -4.95 7.16 -7.53
CA ASP A 50 -3.81 7.15 -8.42
C ASP A 50 -2.87 8.29 -8.02
N PRO A 51 -1.65 8.00 -7.50
CA PRO A 51 -0.74 9.05 -7.03
C PRO A 51 -0.28 10.03 -8.10
N SER A 52 -0.43 9.69 -9.39
CA SER A 52 -0.08 10.58 -10.51
C SER A 52 -1.14 11.64 -10.80
N LYS A 53 -2.30 11.55 -10.18
CA LYS A 53 -3.43 12.45 -10.37
C LYS A 53 -3.60 13.41 -9.21
N PRO A 54 -4.13 14.63 -9.45
CA PRO A 54 -4.51 15.52 -8.37
C PRO A 54 -5.71 14.95 -7.60
N GLY A 55 -5.67 15.07 -6.28
CA GLY A 55 -6.79 14.74 -5.42
C GLY A 55 -7.72 15.93 -5.18
N PRO A 56 -8.77 15.74 -4.39
CA PRO A 56 -9.73 16.82 -4.08
C PRO A 56 -9.08 17.97 -3.29
N VAL A 57 -8.03 17.69 -2.52
CA VAL A 57 -7.33 18.70 -1.70
C VAL A 57 -5.84 18.74 -2.04
N GLY A 58 -5.17 17.59 -2.16
CA GLY A 58 -3.73 17.47 -2.34
C GLY A 58 -3.30 17.33 -3.81
N PRO A 59 -2.04 17.70 -4.13
CA PRO A 59 -1.47 17.54 -5.47
C PRO A 59 -1.14 16.08 -5.78
N PRO A 60 -0.76 15.76 -7.03
CA PRO A 60 -0.11 14.49 -7.35
C PRO A 60 1.12 14.27 -6.47
N VAL A 61 1.31 13.04 -6.01
CA VAL A 61 2.44 12.68 -5.13
C VAL A 61 3.36 11.62 -5.72
N LYS A 62 3.09 11.16 -6.94
CA LYS A 62 3.99 10.27 -7.67
C LYS A 62 5.38 10.88 -7.78
N GLY A 63 6.40 10.10 -7.49
CA GLY A 63 7.80 10.53 -7.48
C GLY A 63 8.24 11.24 -6.19
N ALA A 64 7.40 11.26 -5.15
CA ALA A 64 7.80 11.82 -3.86
C ALA A 64 9.01 11.09 -3.29
N SER A 65 10.09 11.82 -3.02
CA SER A 65 11.30 11.27 -2.43
C SER A 65 11.11 10.94 -0.95
N ARG A 66 11.96 10.07 -0.42
CA ARG A 66 11.96 9.75 1.01
C ARG A 66 12.16 10.99 1.86
N GLU A 67 13.09 11.89 1.48
CA GLU A 67 13.34 13.14 2.20
C GLU A 67 12.10 14.04 2.23
N LEU A 68 11.37 14.13 1.11
CA LEU A 68 10.12 14.88 1.06
C LEU A 68 9.07 14.28 1.99
N LEU A 69 8.92 12.95 1.98
CA LEU A 69 7.97 12.26 2.85
C LEU A 69 8.34 12.44 4.33
N GLU A 70 9.61 12.30 4.69
CA GLU A 70 10.09 12.53 6.07
C GLU A 70 9.80 13.96 6.54
N ALA A 71 10.16 14.96 5.74
CA ALA A 71 9.94 16.36 6.08
C ALA A 71 8.46 16.68 6.21
N LYS A 72 7.64 16.25 5.26
CA LYS A 72 6.23 16.61 5.21
C LYS A 72 5.40 15.82 6.23
N LEU A 73 5.60 14.50 6.30
CA LEU A 73 4.79 13.62 7.16
C LEU A 73 5.17 13.70 8.64
N LEU A 74 6.44 13.95 8.97
CA LEU A 74 6.87 14.01 10.37
C LEU A 74 6.89 15.43 10.93
N LYS A 75 7.19 16.43 10.12
CA LYS A 75 7.44 17.81 10.57
C LYS A 75 6.49 18.84 9.97
N GLY A 76 5.71 18.48 8.96
CA GLY A 76 4.86 19.41 8.22
C GLY A 76 5.65 20.45 7.39
N THR A 77 6.92 20.17 7.10
CA THR A 77 7.86 21.07 6.39
C THR A 77 8.22 20.49 5.03
N TYR A 78 9.05 21.24 4.29
CA TYR A 78 9.64 20.79 3.05
C TYR A 78 11.17 20.73 3.17
N PRO A 79 11.83 19.83 2.40
CA PRO A 79 13.29 19.84 2.32
C PRO A 79 13.82 21.18 1.80
N PRO A 80 15.05 21.57 2.17
CA PRO A 80 15.67 22.78 1.62
C PRO A 80 15.68 22.78 0.10
N GLY A 81 15.28 23.89 -0.52
CA GLY A 81 15.24 24.06 -1.97
C GLY A 81 14.05 23.39 -2.69
N TYR A 82 13.17 22.71 -1.97
CA TYR A 82 11.98 22.13 -2.57
C TYR A 82 10.92 23.20 -2.84
N THR A 83 10.38 23.21 -4.06
CA THR A 83 9.25 24.08 -4.43
C THR A 83 7.94 23.31 -4.26
N PRO A 84 7.06 23.72 -3.34
CA PRO A 84 5.75 23.08 -3.17
C PRO A 84 4.91 23.14 -4.44
N ARG A 85 4.23 22.05 -4.76
CA ARG A 85 3.33 21.98 -5.93
C ARG A 85 2.06 22.80 -5.74
N ARG A 86 1.68 23.09 -4.50
CA ARG A 86 0.57 23.98 -4.14
C ARG A 86 1.01 24.95 -3.06
N PRO A 87 0.52 26.21 -3.09
CA PRO A 87 0.93 27.24 -2.13
C PRO A 87 0.26 27.11 -0.76
N THR A 88 -0.60 26.11 -0.57
CA THR A 88 -1.35 25.90 0.67
C THR A 88 -0.60 25.00 1.65
N ALA A 89 -0.67 25.30 2.93
CA ALA A 89 -0.11 24.51 4.03
C ALA A 89 -1.20 23.68 4.77
N ILE A 90 -2.18 23.17 4.04
CA ILE A 90 -3.36 22.49 4.61
C ILE A 90 -3.00 21.10 5.14
N MET A 91 -2.04 20.40 4.54
CA MET A 91 -1.69 19.04 4.92
C MET A 91 -1.04 19.00 6.30
N PRO A 92 -1.68 18.40 7.32
CA PRO A 92 -1.06 18.24 8.62
C PRO A 92 0.02 17.15 8.60
N PRO A 93 0.96 17.15 9.57
CA PRO A 93 1.84 16.01 9.79
C PRO A 93 1.06 14.73 10.03
N GLN A 94 1.65 13.59 9.64
CA GLN A 94 1.08 12.24 9.76
C GLN A 94 2.07 11.32 10.50
N PRO A 95 2.39 11.58 11.78
CA PRO A 95 3.43 10.84 12.49
C PRO A 95 3.12 9.35 12.66
N GLN A 96 1.85 8.96 12.57
CA GLN A 96 1.42 7.55 12.65
C GLN A 96 1.96 6.68 11.51
N VAL A 97 2.42 7.27 10.39
CA VAL A 97 3.02 6.52 9.27
C VAL A 97 4.56 6.52 9.30
N ALA A 98 5.18 6.99 10.37
CA ALA A 98 6.63 7.14 10.47
C ALA A 98 7.40 5.86 10.11
N SER A 99 6.95 4.69 10.58
CA SER A 99 7.58 3.40 10.28
C SER A 99 7.37 2.92 8.84
N ASP A 100 6.46 3.53 8.08
CA ASP A 100 6.09 3.13 6.73
C ASP A 100 6.62 4.08 5.65
N ILE A 101 7.41 5.09 6.01
CA ILE A 101 7.90 6.10 5.05
C ILE A 101 8.72 5.48 3.91
N ALA A 102 9.61 4.52 4.22
CA ALA A 102 10.37 3.82 3.19
C ALA A 102 9.46 3.05 2.23
N ALA A 103 8.44 2.38 2.75
CA ALA A 103 7.44 1.67 1.97
C ALA A 103 6.62 2.61 1.09
N LEU A 104 6.19 3.75 1.63
CA LEU A 104 5.50 4.80 0.86
C LEU A 104 6.38 5.32 -0.27
N ALA A 105 7.67 5.60 -0.01
CA ALA A 105 8.60 6.02 -1.04
C ALA A 105 8.73 4.98 -2.15
N ASP A 106 8.79 3.69 -1.81
CA ASP A 106 8.87 2.61 -2.79
C ASP A 106 7.60 2.50 -3.64
N PHE A 107 6.44 2.73 -3.07
CA PHE A 107 5.18 2.75 -3.81
C PHE A 107 5.06 3.96 -4.74
N LEU A 108 5.54 5.12 -4.32
CA LEU A 108 5.38 6.39 -5.04
C LEU A 108 6.45 6.64 -6.12
N LYS A 109 7.42 5.75 -6.30
CA LYS A 109 8.43 5.82 -7.37
C LYS A 109 7.84 5.93 -8.76
#